data_f58ada355d3e1640e3023e898eac15ae
#
_entry.id   f58ada355d3e1640e3023e898eac15ae
#
_cell.length_a   1.000
_cell.length_b   1.000
_cell.length_c   1.000
_cell.angle_alpha   90.00
_cell.angle_beta   90.00
_cell.angle_gamma   90.00
#
_symmetry.space_group_name_H-M   'P 1'
#
loop_
_entity.id
_entity.type
_entity.pdbx_description
1 polymer ?
#
loop_
_entity_poly.entity_id
_entity_poly.type
_entity_poly.pdbx_seq_one_letter_code
_entity_poly.pdbx_strand_id
1 'polypeptide(L)'
;MWMIKVLFLSIFLIGCGLKKDTEDNFSTNNDEIITAKIGRVNQYSDTFIFNSVEINGNYLLLEIRFKGGCKKHNFQFVGTSTLSKSLPPIRDVQLVHLSNQDTCKTDILEKLIVDISELAYNKEKGSKIYFTLTGWEERIEYVNE
;
A
#
# COMPACT_ATOMS: atom_id res chain seq x y z
N MET A 1 72.69 -14.24 -33.78
CA MET A 1 72.41 -12.81 -33.79
C MET A 1 71.20 -12.58 -34.66
N TRP A 2 70.04 -12.46 -34.07
CA TRP A 2 68.87 -11.65 -34.35
C TRP A 2 67.74 -12.10 -33.49
N MET A 3 67.39 -11.24 -32.55
CA MET A 3 66.27 -11.42 -31.61
C MET A 3 64.96 -11.07 -32.31
N ILE A 4 64.02 -12.00 -32.37
CA ILE A 4 62.63 -11.73 -32.77
C ILE A 4 61.82 -11.68 -31.46
N LYS A 5 61.44 -10.46 -31.08
CA LYS A 5 60.49 -10.21 -29.99
C LYS A 5 59.06 -10.57 -30.50
N VAL A 6 58.50 -11.63 -29.94
CA VAL A 6 57.10 -11.95 -30.10
C VAL A 6 56.30 -11.16 -29.07
N LEU A 7 55.53 -10.19 -29.57
CA LEU A 7 54.67 -9.35 -28.78
C LEU A 7 53.36 -10.15 -28.52
N PHE A 8 53.18 -10.65 -27.28
CA PHE A 8 51.91 -11.23 -26.85
C PHE A 8 50.91 -10.12 -26.61
N LEU A 9 49.97 -9.95 -27.52
CA LEU A 9 48.84 -9.04 -27.36
C LEU A 9 47.74 -9.76 -26.52
N SER A 10 47.72 -9.50 -25.20
CA SER A 10 46.67 -9.96 -24.30
C SER A 10 45.38 -9.18 -24.57
N ILE A 11 44.40 -9.79 -25.23
CA ILE A 11 43.06 -9.27 -25.37
C ILE A 11 42.34 -9.56 -24.04
N PHE A 12 42.19 -8.54 -23.21
CA PHE A 12 41.29 -8.55 -22.04
C PHE A 12 39.87 -8.37 -22.51
N LEU A 13 39.10 -9.46 -22.58
CA LEU A 13 37.64 -9.39 -22.74
C LEU A 13 37.04 -8.97 -21.39
N ILE A 14 36.75 -7.68 -21.25
CA ILE A 14 35.94 -7.16 -20.16
C ILE A 14 34.48 -7.56 -20.41
N GLY A 15 34.07 -8.65 -19.79
CA GLY A 15 32.67 -9.06 -19.72
C GLY A 15 31.90 -8.06 -18.88
N CYS A 16 31.17 -7.16 -19.53
CA CYS A 16 30.19 -6.30 -18.86
C CYS A 16 28.98 -7.16 -18.46
N GLY A 17 28.99 -7.68 -17.24
CA GLY A 17 27.84 -8.30 -16.62
C GLY A 17 26.79 -7.23 -16.35
N LEU A 18 25.76 -7.17 -17.20
CA LEU A 18 24.53 -6.42 -16.92
C LEU A 18 23.84 -7.08 -15.72
N LYS A 19 24.08 -6.55 -14.52
CA LYS A 19 23.17 -6.74 -13.41
C LYS A 19 21.89 -6.01 -13.79
N LYS A 20 20.84 -6.79 -14.02
CA LYS A 20 19.47 -6.29 -14.11
C LYS A 20 19.01 -6.01 -12.69
N ASP A 21 19.38 -4.84 -12.17
CA ASP A 21 18.76 -4.29 -10.99
C ASP A 21 17.33 -3.94 -11.41
N THR A 22 16.41 -4.78 -11.00
CA THR A 22 15.00 -4.44 -11.02
C THR A 22 14.81 -3.41 -9.90
N GLU A 23 15.15 -2.16 -10.19
CA GLU A 23 14.66 -1.05 -9.39
C GLU A 23 13.16 -0.98 -9.70
N ASP A 24 12.36 -1.50 -8.76
CA ASP A 24 10.98 -1.10 -8.65
C ASP A 24 10.99 0.42 -8.41
N ASN A 25 10.86 1.16 -9.50
CA ASN A 25 10.63 2.59 -9.46
C ASN A 25 9.29 2.80 -8.75
N PHE A 26 9.34 2.86 -7.42
CA PHE A 26 8.31 3.48 -6.61
C PHE A 26 8.24 4.95 -7.05
N SER A 27 7.35 5.23 -7.99
CA SER A 27 7.06 6.58 -8.46
C SER A 27 6.46 7.35 -7.29
N THR A 28 7.26 8.17 -6.65
CA THR A 28 6.82 9.16 -5.64
C THR A 28 6.07 10.29 -6.34
N ASN A 29 4.86 9.99 -6.80
CA ASN A 29 3.87 11.05 -7.01
C ASN A 29 3.25 11.29 -5.64
N ASN A 30 3.34 12.52 -5.11
CA ASN A 30 2.76 13.06 -3.88
C ASN A 30 1.70 12.12 -3.25
N ASP A 31 2.14 11.06 -2.61
CA ASP A 31 1.27 10.10 -1.95
C ASP A 31 0.72 10.79 -0.70
N GLU A 32 -0.44 11.41 -0.85
CA GLU A 32 -1.17 12.02 0.25
C GLU A 32 -1.51 10.89 1.26
N ILE A 33 -0.87 10.93 2.43
CA ILE A 33 -1.13 9.94 3.49
C ILE A 33 -2.52 10.21 4.06
N ILE A 34 -3.39 9.24 3.96
CA ILE A 34 -4.71 9.26 4.57
C ILE A 34 -4.57 8.93 6.06
N THR A 35 -4.98 9.83 6.94
CA THR A 35 -5.05 9.52 8.36
C THR A 35 -6.37 8.84 8.68
N ALA A 36 -6.32 7.62 9.20
CA ALA A 36 -7.49 6.88 9.64
C ALA A 36 -8.16 7.56 10.83
N LYS A 37 -9.49 7.47 10.92
CA LYS A 37 -10.29 8.10 11.97
C LYS A 37 -11.25 7.10 12.63
N ILE A 38 -11.51 7.30 13.90
CA ILE A 38 -12.63 6.60 14.56
C ILE A 38 -13.94 7.23 14.08
N GLY A 39 -14.84 6.37 13.57
CA GLY A 39 -16.10 6.82 13.00
C GLY A 39 -17.08 5.67 12.77
N ARG A 40 -18.04 5.91 11.90
CA ARG A 40 -18.99 4.86 11.48
C ARG A 40 -18.42 4.12 10.29
N VAL A 41 -18.51 2.81 10.29
CA VAL A 41 -18.39 1.95 9.11
C VAL A 41 -19.79 1.74 8.47
N ASN A 42 -19.85 1.08 7.32
CA ASN A 42 -21.06 0.95 6.49
C ASN A 42 -21.58 2.29 5.96
N GLN A 43 -20.68 3.23 5.72
CA GLN A 43 -20.99 4.45 4.99
C GLN A 43 -21.14 4.16 3.49
N TYR A 44 -21.87 5.03 2.79
CA TYR A 44 -21.89 5.01 1.33
C TYR A 44 -20.48 5.14 0.78
N SER A 45 -20.16 4.34 -0.20
CA SER A 45 -18.90 4.34 -0.92
C SER A 45 -19.15 3.99 -2.37
N ASP A 46 -18.55 4.73 -3.27
CA ASP A 46 -18.56 4.39 -4.69
C ASP A 46 -17.77 3.10 -4.92
N THR A 47 -18.08 2.40 -6.00
CA THR A 47 -17.52 1.06 -6.27
C THR A 47 -16.04 1.10 -6.54
N PHE A 48 -15.30 0.22 -5.91
CA PHE A 48 -13.91 -0.12 -6.18
C PHE A 48 -13.66 -1.58 -5.79
N ILE A 49 -12.50 -2.11 -6.13
CA ILE A 49 -12.01 -3.42 -5.69
C ILE A 49 -10.60 -3.28 -5.11
N PHE A 50 -10.30 -4.05 -4.09
CA PHE A 50 -8.94 -4.20 -3.59
C PHE A 50 -8.15 -5.17 -4.48
N ASN A 51 -6.96 -4.76 -4.91
CA ASN A 51 -5.98 -5.64 -5.56
C ASN A 51 -5.00 -6.21 -4.53
N SER A 52 -4.52 -5.37 -3.60
CA SER A 52 -3.69 -5.80 -2.47
C SER A 52 -3.96 -4.97 -1.23
N VAL A 53 -3.70 -5.58 -0.07
CA VAL A 53 -3.77 -4.96 1.25
C VAL A 53 -2.56 -5.46 2.03
N GLU A 54 -1.66 -4.56 2.38
CA GLU A 54 -0.41 -4.89 3.09
C GLU A 54 -0.24 -3.95 4.27
N ILE A 55 0.40 -4.42 5.34
CA ILE A 55 0.72 -3.61 6.51
C ILE A 55 2.23 -3.42 6.63
N ASN A 56 2.64 -2.20 6.93
CA ASN A 56 4.03 -1.85 7.17
C ASN A 56 4.10 -0.88 8.37
N GLY A 57 4.44 -1.41 9.53
CA GLY A 57 4.41 -0.66 10.78
C GLY A 57 3.02 -0.07 11.04
N ASN A 58 2.95 1.24 11.23
CA ASN A 58 1.70 1.97 11.44
C ASN A 58 0.96 2.35 10.15
N TYR A 59 1.41 1.85 9.00
CA TYR A 59 0.80 2.17 7.71
C TYR A 59 0.16 0.94 7.07
N LEU A 60 -1.03 1.15 6.52
CA LEU A 60 -1.72 0.21 5.65
C LEU A 60 -1.53 0.66 4.21
N LEU A 61 -0.95 -0.22 3.40
CA LEU A 61 -0.70 0.00 1.98
C LEU A 61 -1.81 -0.69 1.20
N LEU A 62 -2.59 0.07 0.46
CA LEU A 62 -3.72 -0.41 -0.31
C LEU A 62 -3.47 -0.19 -1.79
N GLU A 63 -3.66 -1.21 -2.60
CA GLU A 63 -3.80 -1.06 -4.04
C GLU A 63 -5.25 -1.33 -4.42
N ILE A 64 -5.88 -0.35 -5.04
CA ILE A 64 -7.30 -0.41 -5.41
C ILE A 64 -7.49 -0.13 -6.89
N ARG A 65 -8.59 -0.66 -7.43
CA ARG A 65 -9.00 -0.41 -8.81
C ARG A 65 -10.43 0.12 -8.85
N PHE A 66 -10.64 1.18 -9.61
CA PHE A 66 -11.97 1.78 -9.81
C PHE A 66 -12.11 2.39 -11.21
N LYS A 67 -13.31 2.81 -11.57
CA LYS A 67 -13.59 3.54 -12.81
C LYS A 67 -13.64 5.04 -12.55
N GLY A 68 -13.03 5.82 -13.46
CA GLY A 68 -12.99 7.27 -13.35
C GLY A 68 -12.12 7.90 -14.42
N GLY A 69 -11.41 8.98 -14.07
CA GLY A 69 -10.37 9.62 -14.88
C GLY A 69 -10.69 11.03 -15.35
N CYS A 70 -11.87 11.58 -15.02
CA CYS A 70 -12.26 12.94 -15.37
C CYS A 70 -12.32 13.87 -14.16
N LYS A 71 -12.40 13.33 -12.95
CA LYS A 71 -12.45 14.11 -11.71
C LYS A 71 -11.50 13.53 -10.68
N LYS A 72 -11.10 14.34 -9.70
CA LYS A 72 -10.36 13.87 -8.54
C LYS A 72 -11.31 13.07 -7.64
N HIS A 73 -10.90 11.86 -7.26
CA HIS A 73 -11.60 11.05 -6.28
C HIS A 73 -11.04 11.34 -4.87
N ASN A 74 -11.86 11.15 -3.87
CA ASN A 74 -11.47 11.32 -2.46
C ASN A 74 -11.61 9.99 -1.73
N PHE A 75 -10.70 9.77 -0.79
CA PHE A 75 -10.68 8.57 0.04
C PHE A 75 -10.64 8.93 1.51
N GLN A 76 -11.35 8.17 2.33
CA GLN A 76 -11.31 8.27 3.78
C GLN A 76 -11.20 6.85 4.35
N PHE A 77 -10.46 6.70 5.44
CA PHE A 77 -10.37 5.43 6.14
C PHE A 77 -10.93 5.58 7.55
N VAL A 78 -11.90 4.73 7.89
CA VAL A 78 -12.61 4.82 9.16
C VAL A 78 -12.62 3.47 9.87
N GLY A 79 -12.54 3.50 11.19
CA GLY A 79 -12.71 2.33 12.04
C GLY A 79 -13.76 2.58 13.11
N THR A 80 -14.49 1.53 13.49
CA THR A 80 -15.50 1.64 14.56
C THR A 80 -14.87 2.02 15.90
N SER A 81 -15.61 2.75 16.73
CA SER A 81 -15.22 2.95 18.14
C SER A 81 -15.40 1.68 18.97
N THR A 82 -16.28 0.78 18.55
CA THR A 82 -16.57 -0.48 19.23
C THR A 82 -15.53 -1.53 18.85
N LEU A 83 -15.08 -2.30 19.84
CA LEU A 83 -14.20 -3.44 19.67
C LEU A 83 -14.91 -4.73 20.07
N SER A 84 -14.52 -5.84 19.43
CA SER A 84 -14.96 -7.16 19.90
C SER A 84 -14.39 -7.46 21.31
N LYS A 85 -15.05 -8.35 22.02
CA LYS A 85 -14.58 -8.83 23.33
C LYS A 85 -13.57 -9.99 23.23
N SER A 86 -12.92 -10.15 22.07
CA SER A 86 -11.86 -11.16 21.86
C SER A 86 -10.49 -10.65 22.31
N LEU A 87 -9.53 -11.56 22.43
CA LEU A 87 -8.11 -11.27 22.68
C LEU A 87 -7.24 -11.96 21.61
N PRO A 88 -6.56 -11.19 20.76
CA PRO A 88 -6.64 -9.73 20.57
C PRO A 88 -8.04 -9.26 20.13
N PRO A 89 -8.41 -8.01 20.42
CA PRO A 89 -9.68 -7.46 19.98
C PRO A 89 -9.73 -7.29 18.47
N ILE A 90 -10.95 -7.14 17.91
CA ILE A 90 -11.18 -6.91 16.49
C ILE A 90 -11.91 -5.59 16.33
N ARG A 91 -11.50 -4.80 15.34
CA ARG A 91 -12.13 -3.55 14.92
C ARG A 91 -12.57 -3.67 13.46
N ASP A 92 -13.82 -3.32 13.19
CA ASP A 92 -14.28 -3.18 11.82
C ASP A 92 -13.78 -1.86 11.24
N VAL A 93 -13.27 -1.91 10.00
CA VAL A 93 -12.72 -0.75 9.29
C VAL A 93 -13.26 -0.70 7.86
N GLN A 94 -13.30 0.50 7.28
CA GLN A 94 -13.79 0.72 5.92
C GLN A 94 -12.96 1.78 5.22
N LEU A 95 -12.58 1.49 3.96
CA LEU A 95 -12.18 2.52 3.01
C LEU A 95 -13.44 3.09 2.35
N VAL A 96 -13.64 4.39 2.47
CA VAL A 96 -14.73 5.13 1.81
C VAL A 96 -14.17 5.80 0.58
N HIS A 97 -14.74 5.54 -0.58
CA HIS A 97 -14.37 6.10 -1.86
C HIS A 97 -15.48 7.03 -2.34
N LEU A 98 -15.14 8.27 -2.68
CA LEU A 98 -16.04 9.28 -3.22
C LEU A 98 -15.53 9.71 -4.60
N SER A 99 -16.23 9.27 -5.64
CA SER A 99 -15.89 9.54 -7.04
C SER A 99 -16.20 10.96 -7.49
N ASN A 100 -16.85 11.76 -6.63
CA ASN A 100 -17.30 13.12 -6.98
C ASN A 100 -18.17 13.18 -8.25
N GLN A 101 -19.00 12.14 -8.45
CA GLN A 101 -19.85 12.00 -9.64
C GLN A 101 -19.01 11.95 -10.94
N ASP A 102 -17.84 11.31 -10.90
CA ASP A 102 -17.09 11.03 -12.12
C ASP A 102 -17.84 10.01 -12.98
N THR A 103 -18.11 10.36 -14.22
CA THR A 103 -18.81 9.51 -15.18
C THR A 103 -17.87 8.82 -16.17
N CYS A 104 -16.59 9.12 -16.11
CA CYS A 104 -15.58 8.47 -16.95
C CYS A 104 -15.41 7.00 -16.55
N LYS A 105 -14.98 6.20 -17.52
CA LYS A 105 -14.91 4.73 -17.34
C LYS A 105 -13.50 4.17 -17.56
N THR A 106 -12.49 5.01 -17.46
CA THR A 106 -11.10 4.56 -17.49
C THR A 106 -10.84 3.69 -16.28
N ASP A 107 -10.17 2.56 -16.46
CA ASP A 107 -9.66 1.76 -15.35
C ASP A 107 -8.48 2.48 -14.71
N ILE A 108 -8.60 2.77 -13.43
CA ILE A 108 -7.56 3.41 -12.62
C ILE A 108 -7.10 2.39 -11.58
N LEU A 109 -5.79 2.22 -11.50
CA LEU A 109 -5.11 1.51 -10.42
C LEU A 109 -4.44 2.57 -9.55
N GLU A 110 -4.81 2.63 -8.28
CA GLU A 110 -4.30 3.63 -7.36
C GLU A 110 -3.72 2.97 -6.11
N LYS A 111 -2.61 3.50 -5.64
CA LYS A 111 -1.96 3.09 -4.39
C LYS A 111 -2.25 4.14 -3.33
N LEU A 112 -2.76 3.71 -2.20
CA LEU A 112 -3.08 4.56 -1.06
C LEU A 112 -2.23 4.14 0.14
N ILE A 113 -1.75 5.13 0.89
CA ILE A 113 -1.06 4.94 2.15
C ILE A 113 -1.96 5.47 3.25
N VAL A 114 -2.31 4.63 4.22
CA VAL A 114 -3.17 4.98 5.33
C VAL A 114 -2.41 4.86 6.64
N ASP A 115 -2.27 5.96 7.38
CA ASP A 115 -1.80 5.93 8.76
C ASP A 115 -2.93 5.42 9.66
N ILE A 116 -2.74 4.23 10.25
CA ILE A 116 -3.72 3.52 11.08
C ILE A 116 -3.42 3.60 12.58
N SER A 117 -2.44 4.41 12.99
CA SER A 117 -2.02 4.53 14.39
C SER A 117 -3.17 4.92 15.33
N GLU A 118 -4.14 5.74 14.86
CA GLU A 118 -5.33 6.11 15.63
C GLU A 118 -6.33 4.95 15.86
N LEU A 119 -6.19 3.86 15.09
CA LEU A 119 -7.03 2.68 15.22
C LEU A 119 -6.46 1.61 16.15
N ALA A 120 -5.29 1.82 16.73
CA ALA A 120 -4.68 0.92 17.68
C ALA A 120 -5.65 0.58 18.84
N TYR A 121 -5.50 -0.61 19.42
CA TYR A 121 -6.28 -1.01 20.61
C TYR A 121 -5.98 -0.10 21.81
N ASN A 122 -4.69 0.15 22.04
CA ASN A 122 -4.19 1.15 22.97
C ASN A 122 -2.90 1.74 22.38
N LYS A 123 -2.36 2.77 23.03
CA LYS A 123 -1.15 3.45 22.53
C LYS A 123 0.16 2.81 23.01
N GLU A 124 0.09 1.67 23.68
CA GLU A 124 1.28 0.95 24.14
C GLU A 124 1.94 0.24 22.94
N LYS A 125 3.25 0.41 22.85
CA LYS A 125 4.06 -0.30 21.85
C LYS A 125 3.90 -1.81 22.00
N GLY A 126 3.67 -2.50 20.88
CA GLY A 126 3.45 -3.94 20.86
C GLY A 126 2.01 -4.36 21.13
N SER A 127 1.08 -3.42 21.37
CA SER A 127 -0.33 -3.76 21.49
C SER A 127 -0.87 -4.28 20.15
N LYS A 128 -1.62 -5.39 20.22
CA LYS A 128 -2.12 -6.12 19.05
C LYS A 128 -3.62 -5.96 18.88
N ILE A 129 -4.05 -5.75 17.66
CA ILE A 129 -5.46 -5.71 17.25
C ILE A 129 -5.60 -6.35 15.87
N TYR A 130 -6.77 -6.91 15.56
CA TYR A 130 -7.14 -7.31 14.22
C TYR A 130 -8.11 -6.33 13.59
N PHE A 131 -7.95 -6.08 12.30
CA PHE A 131 -8.95 -5.35 11.52
C PHE A 131 -9.73 -6.30 10.61
N THR A 132 -11.06 -6.07 10.54
CA THR A 132 -11.92 -6.61 9.50
C THR A 132 -12.21 -5.49 8.52
N LEU A 133 -11.60 -5.54 7.34
CA LEU A 133 -11.76 -4.51 6.31
C LEU A 133 -12.95 -4.86 5.41
N THR A 134 -13.90 -3.94 5.31
CA THR A 134 -15.07 -4.11 4.43
C THR A 134 -14.63 -4.29 2.98
N GLY A 135 -15.01 -5.40 2.35
CA GLY A 135 -14.64 -5.75 0.99
C GLY A 135 -13.30 -6.49 0.84
N TRP A 136 -12.68 -6.87 1.94
CA TRP A 136 -11.48 -7.70 1.98
C TRP A 136 -11.73 -8.93 2.87
N GLU A 137 -11.34 -10.13 2.42
CA GLU A 137 -11.71 -11.38 3.09
C GLU A 137 -10.81 -11.70 4.30
N GLU A 138 -9.54 -11.32 4.24
CA GLU A 138 -8.57 -11.67 5.25
C GLU A 138 -8.57 -10.66 6.41
N ARG A 139 -8.33 -11.16 7.63
CA ARG A 139 -8.07 -10.29 8.77
C ARG A 139 -6.68 -9.73 8.69
N ILE A 140 -6.56 -8.46 9.01
CA ILE A 140 -5.30 -7.73 9.03
C ILE A 140 -4.83 -7.66 10.48
N GLU A 141 -3.67 -8.25 10.78
CA GLU A 141 -3.04 -8.12 12.09
C GLU A 141 -2.26 -6.81 12.15
N TYR A 142 -2.54 -5.99 13.14
CA TYR A 142 -1.82 -4.77 13.42
C TYR A 142 -1.18 -4.81 14.80
N VAL A 143 0.11 -4.47 14.86
CA VAL A 143 0.88 -4.30 16.08
C VAL A 143 1.36 -2.86 16.14
N ASN A 144 0.94 -2.12 17.16
CA ASN A 144 1.32 -0.71 17.35
C ASN A 144 2.83 -0.57 17.58
N GLU A 145 3.51 0.26 16.80
CA GLU A 145 4.96 0.47 16.86
C GLU A 145 5.40 1.72 17.64
#